data_4adc0c4789cc2083e769750923f38a9c
#
_entry.id   4adc0c4789cc2083e769750923f38a9c
#
_cell.length_a   1.000
_cell.length_b   1.000
_cell.length_c   1.000
_cell.angle_alpha   90.00
_cell.angle_beta   90.00
_cell.angle_gamma   90.00
#
_symmetry.space_group_name_H-M   'P 1'
#
loop_
_entity.id
_entity.type
_entity.pdbx_description
1 polymer ?
#
loop_
_entity_poly.entity_id
_entity_poly.type
_entity_poly.pdbx_seq_one_letter_code
_entity_poly.pdbx_strand_id
1 'polypeptide(L)'
;RFRFLKNIMGLWMIQSIRRELNGVSYVEGKDDSASETKPHETHTQGASTPATDIATKHYELEIEPALEKDQVGFADLIEVARAAEPFSTTINVNDDRLLAPDSMVDEVCRACERSGQDVPRTIGELMRCVYLSLAQCYAHSIADLEVLTGRTFTSLNVVGGGSQDGYLSELTTRACGIPLYAGPTEGTALGNLAVQMIADGLFDSVADLRTNIAESFNVVEYHANEEQLG
;
A
#
# COMPACT_ATOMS: atom_id res chain seq x y z
N ARG A 1 13.32 16.56 -20.60
CA ARG A 1 12.09 16.62 -19.80
C ARG A 1 12.40 15.99 -18.43
N PHE A 2 12.05 16.66 -17.34
CA PHE A 2 12.18 16.14 -15.99
C PHE A 2 11.00 15.21 -15.69
N ARG A 3 11.26 14.14 -14.94
CA ARG A 3 10.25 13.25 -14.37
C ARG A 3 10.38 13.33 -12.86
N PHE A 4 9.26 13.45 -12.16
CA PHE A 4 9.21 13.39 -10.71
C PHE A 4 8.85 11.97 -10.32
N LEU A 5 9.60 11.39 -9.39
CA LEU A 5 9.37 10.06 -8.84
C LEU A 5 9.33 10.19 -7.32
N LYS A 6 8.37 9.52 -6.71
CA LYS A 6 8.25 9.38 -5.26
C LYS A 6 8.00 7.90 -4.97
N ASN A 7 8.86 7.29 -4.16
CA ASN A 7 8.63 5.95 -3.67
C ASN A 7 7.65 6.01 -2.49
N ILE A 8 6.68 5.12 -2.50
CA ILE A 8 5.70 4.93 -1.44
C ILE A 8 5.70 3.45 -1.10
N MET A 9 5.57 3.11 0.18
CA MET A 9 5.59 1.73 0.69
C MET A 9 4.60 0.80 -0.03
N GLY A 10 3.44 1.33 -0.42
CA GLY A 10 2.49 0.66 -1.31
C GLY A 10 1.96 -0.68 -0.77
N LEU A 11 1.68 -1.58 -1.71
CA LEU A 11 1.08 -2.89 -1.44
C LEU A 11 1.98 -3.85 -0.63
N TRP A 12 3.24 -3.50 -0.42
CA TRP A 12 4.16 -4.25 0.42
C TRP A 12 3.60 -4.51 1.83
N MET A 13 2.98 -3.49 2.44
CA MET A 13 2.37 -3.63 3.78
C MET A 13 1.27 -4.70 3.77
N ILE A 14 0.39 -4.67 2.78
CA ILE A 14 -0.71 -5.64 2.61
C ILE A 14 -0.17 -7.04 2.37
N GLN A 15 0.89 -7.17 1.54
CA GLN A 15 1.55 -8.44 1.29
C GLN A 15 2.21 -9.00 2.56
N SER A 16 2.81 -8.14 3.38
CA SER A 16 3.45 -8.53 4.64
C SER A 16 2.44 -9.01 5.66
N ILE A 17 1.33 -8.30 5.85
CA ILE A 17 0.21 -8.73 6.71
C ILE A 17 -0.34 -10.08 6.23
N ARG A 18 -0.57 -10.25 4.93
CA ARG A 18 -1.06 -11.51 4.37
C ARG A 18 -0.11 -12.67 4.64
N ARG A 19 1.21 -12.47 4.50
CA ARG A 19 2.22 -13.50 4.80
C ARG A 19 2.21 -13.86 6.28
N GLU A 20 2.15 -12.88 7.14
CA GLU A 20 2.10 -13.05 8.59
C GLU A 20 0.89 -13.87 9.01
N LEU A 21 -0.31 -13.57 8.49
CA LEU A 21 -1.53 -14.33 8.73
C LEU A 21 -1.45 -15.78 8.22
N ASN A 22 -0.68 -16.03 7.17
CA ASN A 22 -0.42 -17.36 6.63
C ASN A 22 0.77 -18.08 7.31
N GLY A 23 1.33 -17.53 8.39
CA GLY A 23 2.46 -18.12 9.11
C GLY A 23 3.77 -18.15 8.31
N VAL A 24 3.88 -17.33 7.25
CA VAL A 24 5.10 -17.24 6.43
C VAL A 24 5.98 -16.11 6.97
N SER A 25 7.05 -16.47 7.67
CA SER A 25 8.05 -15.50 8.13
C SER A 25 8.75 -14.80 6.96
N TYR A 26 9.05 -13.49 7.12
CA TYR A 26 9.78 -12.70 6.11
C TYR A 26 11.27 -13.07 5.98
N VAL A 27 11.78 -13.95 6.84
CA VAL A 27 13.20 -14.34 6.88
C VAL A 27 13.49 -15.51 5.92
N GLU A 28 12.98 -15.48 4.68
CA GLU A 28 13.56 -16.26 3.58
C GLU A 28 14.70 -15.46 2.95
N GLY A 29 15.93 -15.73 3.39
CA GLY A 29 17.14 -15.11 2.82
C GLY A 29 18.32 -14.96 3.77
N LYS A 30 18.21 -15.42 5.02
CA LYS A 30 19.39 -15.71 5.82
C LYS A 30 19.78 -17.17 5.58
N ASP A 31 20.73 -17.37 4.67
CA ASP A 31 21.55 -18.58 4.66
C ASP A 31 22.08 -18.82 6.08
N ASP A 32 21.89 -20.04 6.60
CA ASP A 32 22.38 -20.51 7.91
C ASP A 32 23.92 -20.59 8.01
N SER A 33 24.64 -19.69 7.35
CA SER A 33 26.11 -19.64 7.29
C SER A 33 26.72 -18.31 7.73
N ALA A 34 26.17 -17.63 8.73
CA ALA A 34 26.86 -16.49 9.34
C ALA A 34 26.83 -16.60 10.87
N SER A 35 27.98 -17.06 11.37
CA SER A 35 28.49 -17.06 12.74
C SER A 35 27.91 -16.01 13.69
N GLU A 36 27.66 -16.49 14.90
CA GLU A 36 27.49 -15.74 16.14
C GLU A 36 28.47 -14.56 16.27
N THR A 37 27.95 -13.35 16.22
CA THR A 37 28.63 -12.19 16.80
C THR A 37 27.68 -11.55 17.82
N LYS A 38 27.98 -11.71 19.07
CA LYS A 38 27.29 -11.10 20.21
C LYS A 38 27.35 -9.57 20.10
N PRO A 39 26.25 -8.84 20.32
CA PRO A 39 26.27 -7.39 20.43
C PRO A 39 26.98 -7.00 21.76
N HIS A 40 27.85 -6.04 21.65
CA HIS A 40 28.60 -5.42 22.77
C HIS A 40 27.61 -4.58 23.61
N GLU A 41 27.46 -4.96 24.88
CA GLU A 41 26.70 -4.18 25.87
C GLU A 41 27.46 -2.87 26.18
N THR A 42 26.87 -1.74 25.84
CA THR A 42 27.24 -0.44 26.38
C THR A 42 26.19 -0.02 27.40
N HIS A 43 26.54 -0.13 28.66
CA HIS A 43 25.81 0.46 29.78
C HIS A 43 25.83 1.99 29.68
N THR A 44 24.67 2.60 29.55
CA THR A 44 24.42 3.98 30.00
C THR A 44 23.14 4.01 30.82
N GLN A 45 23.35 4.19 32.15
CA GLN A 45 22.29 4.49 33.09
C GLN A 45 21.79 5.91 32.84
N GLY A 46 20.50 6.07 32.53
CA GLY A 46 19.80 7.33 32.53
C GLY A 46 18.33 7.03 32.79
N ALA A 47 17.87 7.39 33.99
CA ALA A 47 16.49 7.25 34.41
C ALA A 47 15.59 8.11 33.50
N SER A 48 14.69 7.48 32.76
CA SER A 48 13.58 8.16 32.08
C SER A 48 12.33 7.29 32.17
N THR A 49 11.24 7.94 32.49
CA THR A 49 9.83 7.63 32.56
C THR A 49 9.37 6.58 31.51
N PRO A 50 8.28 5.81 31.73
CA PRO A 50 7.95 4.59 30.99
C PRO A 50 7.45 4.88 29.57
N ALA A 51 8.37 5.29 28.68
CA ALA A 51 8.17 5.28 27.23
C ALA A 51 8.70 3.99 26.60
N THR A 52 9.08 3.02 27.43
CA THR A 52 9.99 1.92 27.05
C THR A 52 9.26 0.72 26.46
N ASP A 53 7.93 0.74 26.39
CA ASP A 53 7.21 -0.49 26.10
C ASP A 53 6.52 -0.56 24.73
N ILE A 54 6.36 0.56 24.03
CA ILE A 54 5.66 0.56 22.71
C ILE A 54 6.53 -0.12 21.63
N ALA A 55 7.84 -0.03 21.72
CA ALA A 55 8.74 -0.54 20.66
C ALA A 55 8.75 -2.08 20.55
N THR A 56 8.43 -2.79 21.61
CA THR A 56 8.42 -4.26 21.67
C THR A 56 7.04 -4.83 21.95
N LYS A 57 6.01 -3.99 22.00
CA LYS A 57 4.65 -4.39 22.30
C LYS A 57 4.06 -5.24 21.18
N HIS A 58 3.54 -6.41 21.51
CA HIS A 58 2.75 -7.25 20.63
C HIS A 58 1.26 -6.96 20.82
N TYR A 59 0.49 -7.09 19.74
CA TYR A 59 -0.94 -6.85 19.72
C TYR A 59 -1.67 -8.12 19.28
N GLU A 60 -2.60 -8.55 20.09
CA GLU A 60 -3.51 -9.64 19.75
C GLU A 60 -4.76 -9.01 19.12
N LEU A 61 -4.93 -9.21 17.81
CA LEU A 61 -6.10 -8.78 17.07
C LEU A 61 -7.08 -9.92 16.93
N GLU A 62 -8.36 -9.61 16.98
CA GLU A 62 -9.42 -10.55 16.63
C GLU A 62 -9.33 -10.88 15.14
N ILE A 63 -9.33 -12.17 14.83
CA ILE A 63 -9.33 -12.67 13.45
C ILE A 63 -10.79 -12.93 13.07
N GLU A 64 -11.27 -12.28 12.03
CA GLU A 64 -12.63 -12.48 11.54
C GLU A 64 -12.81 -13.91 11.00
N PRO A 65 -13.99 -14.53 11.17
CA PRO A 65 -14.26 -15.91 10.72
C PRO A 65 -13.96 -16.13 9.22
N ALA A 66 -14.07 -15.09 8.41
CA ALA A 66 -13.73 -15.15 6.98
C ALA A 66 -12.24 -15.43 6.71
N LEU A 67 -11.37 -15.16 7.69
CA LEU A 67 -9.92 -15.40 7.63
C LEU A 67 -9.49 -16.73 8.28
N GLU A 68 -10.40 -17.44 8.95
CA GLU A 68 -10.14 -18.76 9.56
C GLU A 68 -10.08 -19.85 8.49
N LYS A 69 -9.02 -19.89 7.71
CA LYS A 69 -8.80 -20.82 6.61
C LYS A 69 -7.31 -21.11 6.40
N ASP A 70 -7.02 -22.18 5.66
CA ASP A 70 -5.64 -22.64 5.41
C ASP A 70 -4.77 -21.58 4.71
N GLN A 71 -5.36 -20.75 3.86
CA GLN A 71 -4.67 -19.70 3.13
C GLN A 71 -5.54 -18.45 2.96
N VAL A 72 -5.07 -17.33 3.51
CA VAL A 72 -5.67 -16.00 3.34
C VAL A 72 -5.17 -15.37 2.04
N GLY A 73 -6.09 -15.00 1.16
CA GLY A 73 -5.82 -14.28 -0.09
C GLY A 73 -5.99 -12.77 0.06
N PHE A 74 -5.65 -12.03 -1.00
CA PHE A 74 -5.89 -10.57 -1.04
C PHE A 74 -7.39 -10.24 -1.03
N ALA A 75 -8.21 -11.04 -1.72
CA ALA A 75 -9.66 -10.85 -1.75
C ALA A 75 -10.28 -10.91 -0.36
N ASP A 76 -9.79 -11.82 0.49
CA ASP A 76 -10.26 -11.99 1.86
C ASP A 76 -9.93 -10.78 2.74
N LEU A 77 -8.72 -10.23 2.57
CA LEU A 77 -8.30 -9.01 3.28
C LEU A 77 -9.13 -7.79 2.84
N ILE A 78 -9.47 -7.70 1.57
CA ILE A 78 -10.36 -6.66 1.06
C ILE A 78 -11.76 -6.83 1.65
N GLU A 79 -12.28 -8.05 1.70
CA GLU A 79 -13.60 -8.35 2.25
C GLU A 79 -13.71 -7.92 3.72
N VAL A 80 -12.77 -8.34 4.57
CA VAL A 80 -12.79 -7.95 5.99
C VAL A 80 -12.56 -6.45 6.19
N ALA A 81 -11.73 -5.81 5.37
CA ALA A 81 -11.54 -4.36 5.43
C ALA A 81 -12.82 -3.58 5.07
N ARG A 82 -13.60 -4.09 4.12
CA ARG A 82 -14.90 -3.49 3.73
C ARG A 82 -15.97 -3.72 4.78
N ALA A 83 -15.97 -4.91 5.40
CA ALA A 83 -16.95 -5.31 6.41
C ALA A 83 -16.66 -4.71 7.79
N ALA A 84 -15.42 -4.26 8.04
CA ALA A 84 -15.04 -3.69 9.33
C ALA A 84 -15.90 -2.48 9.71
N GLU A 85 -16.17 -2.34 11.00
CA GLU A 85 -16.79 -1.14 11.58
C GLU A 85 -16.02 0.12 11.14
N PRO A 86 -16.66 1.29 11.09
CA PRO A 86 -15.99 2.52 10.72
C PRO A 86 -14.74 2.76 11.58
N PHE A 87 -13.58 2.69 10.93
CA PHE A 87 -12.27 2.92 11.55
C PHE A 87 -11.51 3.95 10.71
N SER A 88 -11.25 5.11 11.28
CA SER A 88 -10.72 6.29 10.56
C SER A 88 -9.26 6.60 10.84
N THR A 89 -8.61 5.81 11.73
CA THR A 89 -7.18 5.97 12.04
C THR A 89 -6.33 5.78 10.79
N THR A 90 -5.35 6.67 10.63
CA THR A 90 -4.37 6.60 9.54
C THR A 90 -2.96 6.81 10.08
N ILE A 91 -1.98 6.21 9.42
CA ILE A 91 -0.57 6.27 9.79
C ILE A 91 0.28 6.81 8.62
N ASN A 92 1.50 7.25 8.93
CA ASN A 92 2.46 7.58 7.88
C ASN A 92 3.04 6.29 7.28
N VAL A 93 2.54 5.89 6.11
CA VAL A 93 3.03 4.68 5.41
C VAL A 93 4.48 4.76 4.94
N ASN A 94 5.09 5.94 4.93
CA ASN A 94 6.49 6.14 4.55
C ASN A 94 7.42 6.18 5.78
N ASP A 95 6.97 5.72 6.94
CA ASP A 95 7.82 5.58 8.12
C ASP A 95 8.80 4.42 7.89
N ASP A 96 10.11 4.67 8.12
CA ASP A 96 11.17 3.70 7.92
C ASP A 96 10.98 2.41 8.76
N ARG A 97 10.25 2.49 9.86
CA ARG A 97 9.90 1.32 10.70
C ARG A 97 9.00 0.31 10.00
N LEU A 98 8.29 0.73 8.95
CA LEU A 98 7.44 -0.14 8.13
C LEU A 98 8.20 -0.81 6.97
N LEU A 99 9.48 -0.50 6.76
CA LEU A 99 10.28 -1.06 5.67
C LEU A 99 10.50 -2.57 5.80
N ALA A 100 10.87 -3.04 6.99
CA ALA A 100 11.15 -4.45 7.24
C ALA A 100 10.95 -4.79 8.74
N PRO A 101 9.72 -4.63 9.27
CA PRO A 101 9.45 -4.99 10.66
C PRO A 101 9.39 -6.52 10.82
N ASP A 102 9.67 -7.00 12.03
CA ASP A 102 9.50 -8.41 12.40
C ASP A 102 8.02 -8.85 12.28
N SER A 103 7.10 -7.96 12.66
CA SER A 103 5.65 -8.09 12.49
C SER A 103 5.09 -6.79 11.94
N MET A 104 4.46 -6.86 10.75
CA MET A 104 3.78 -5.71 10.15
C MET A 104 2.51 -5.34 10.91
N VAL A 105 1.80 -6.34 11.43
CA VAL A 105 0.60 -6.16 12.27
C VAL A 105 0.94 -5.32 13.49
N ASP A 106 1.96 -5.74 14.25
CA ASP A 106 2.40 -5.02 15.43
C ASP A 106 2.89 -3.61 15.11
N GLU A 107 3.65 -3.45 14.01
CA GLU A 107 4.22 -2.14 13.68
C GLU A 107 3.16 -1.13 13.25
N VAL A 108 2.13 -1.56 12.54
CA VAL A 108 0.96 -0.71 12.24
C VAL A 108 0.24 -0.30 13.53
N CYS A 109 -0.01 -1.25 14.44
CA CYS A 109 -0.63 -0.96 15.74
C CYS A 109 0.21 0.01 16.58
N ARG A 110 1.54 -0.20 16.63
CA ARG A 110 2.47 0.73 17.30
C ARG A 110 2.46 2.12 16.67
N ALA A 111 2.34 2.20 15.35
CA ALA A 111 2.25 3.49 14.66
C ALA A 111 0.96 4.25 15.04
N CYS A 112 -0.17 3.56 15.15
CA CYS A 112 -1.42 4.14 15.65
C CYS A 112 -1.26 4.63 17.09
N GLU A 113 -0.73 3.79 17.99
CA GLU A 113 -0.53 4.15 19.41
C GLU A 113 0.44 5.35 19.57
N ARG A 114 1.56 5.36 18.81
CA ARG A 114 2.52 6.48 18.83
C ARG A 114 1.90 7.80 18.35
N SER A 115 0.94 7.75 17.45
CA SER A 115 0.24 8.95 16.97
C SER A 115 -0.91 9.38 17.89
N GLY A 116 -1.17 8.63 18.97
CA GLY A 116 -2.26 8.91 19.90
C GLY A 116 -3.64 8.68 19.31
N GLN A 117 -3.74 7.87 18.27
CA GLN A 117 -4.98 7.47 17.62
C GLN A 117 -5.46 6.11 18.11
N ASP A 118 -6.69 5.76 17.76
CA ASP A 118 -7.25 4.45 18.07
C ASP A 118 -6.42 3.34 17.41
N VAL A 119 -6.14 2.30 18.20
CA VAL A 119 -5.41 1.10 17.74
C VAL A 119 -6.42 0.08 17.22
N PRO A 120 -6.18 -0.54 16.05
CA PRO A 120 -7.04 -1.59 15.53
C PRO A 120 -7.22 -2.74 16.52
N ARG A 121 -8.42 -3.32 16.57
CA ARG A 121 -8.77 -4.46 17.43
C ARG A 121 -8.99 -5.72 16.61
N THR A 122 -9.32 -5.59 15.34
CA THR A 122 -9.54 -6.71 14.41
C THR A 122 -8.61 -6.57 13.19
N ILE A 123 -8.44 -7.66 12.44
CA ILE A 123 -7.67 -7.61 11.18
C ILE A 123 -8.37 -6.72 10.16
N GLY A 124 -9.70 -6.69 10.13
CA GLY A 124 -10.46 -5.80 9.25
C GLY A 124 -10.21 -4.32 9.53
N GLU A 125 -10.19 -3.90 10.82
CA GLU A 125 -9.83 -2.53 11.21
C GLU A 125 -8.37 -2.20 10.84
N LEU A 126 -7.44 -3.15 11.07
CA LEU A 126 -6.05 -3.02 10.67
C LEU A 126 -5.91 -2.78 9.16
N MET A 127 -6.57 -3.63 8.38
CA MET A 127 -6.54 -3.51 6.92
C MET A 127 -7.16 -2.21 6.45
N ARG A 128 -8.29 -1.79 7.05
CA ARG A 128 -8.91 -0.50 6.75
C ARG A 128 -7.98 0.66 7.05
N CYS A 129 -7.28 0.64 8.19
CA CYS A 129 -6.24 1.62 8.52
C CYS A 129 -5.16 1.71 7.43
N VAL A 130 -4.62 0.56 7.01
CA VAL A 130 -3.58 0.49 5.98
C VAL A 130 -4.09 1.04 4.64
N TYR A 131 -5.27 0.63 4.20
CA TYR A 131 -5.86 1.08 2.94
C TYR A 131 -6.13 2.60 2.92
N LEU A 132 -6.72 3.14 3.99
CA LEU A 132 -6.97 4.57 4.13
C LEU A 132 -5.66 5.36 4.15
N SER A 133 -4.65 4.86 4.85
CA SER A 133 -3.32 5.49 4.94
C SER A 133 -2.63 5.57 3.58
N LEU A 134 -2.70 4.48 2.79
CA LEU A 134 -2.17 4.46 1.43
C LEU A 134 -2.90 5.44 0.52
N ALA A 135 -4.23 5.45 0.54
CA ALA A 135 -5.03 6.36 -0.27
C ALA A 135 -4.73 7.85 0.06
N GLN A 136 -4.62 8.18 1.35
CA GLN A 136 -4.22 9.53 1.77
C GLN A 136 -2.80 9.88 1.36
N CYS A 137 -1.85 8.94 1.46
CA CYS A 137 -0.49 9.17 1.01
C CYS A 137 -0.42 9.46 -0.49
N TYR A 138 -1.24 8.78 -1.29
CA TYR A 138 -1.34 9.07 -2.73
C TYR A 138 -1.92 10.46 -2.98
N ALA A 139 -2.99 10.85 -2.28
CA ALA A 139 -3.58 12.18 -2.40
C ALA A 139 -2.59 13.29 -2.03
N HIS A 140 -1.87 13.15 -0.92
CA HIS A 140 -0.82 14.11 -0.54
C HIS A 140 0.30 14.16 -1.59
N SER A 141 0.70 13.00 -2.16
CA SER A 141 1.76 12.97 -3.18
C SER A 141 1.34 13.67 -4.46
N ILE A 142 0.07 13.60 -4.84
CA ILE A 142 -0.48 14.33 -5.99
C ILE A 142 -0.51 15.81 -5.70
N ALA A 143 -0.98 16.24 -4.52
CA ALA A 143 -0.96 17.65 -4.14
C ALA A 143 0.46 18.23 -4.13
N ASP A 144 1.45 17.49 -3.61
CA ASP A 144 2.87 17.88 -3.68
C ASP A 144 3.33 18.08 -5.13
N LEU A 145 2.96 17.15 -6.02
CA LEU A 145 3.31 17.23 -7.44
C LEU A 145 2.64 18.41 -8.15
N GLU A 146 1.39 18.73 -7.81
CA GLU A 146 0.68 19.91 -8.32
C GLU A 146 1.39 21.20 -7.93
N VAL A 147 1.80 21.32 -6.67
CA VAL A 147 2.58 22.47 -6.17
C VAL A 147 3.92 22.57 -6.91
N LEU A 148 4.65 21.46 -7.03
CA LEU A 148 5.97 21.43 -7.67
C LEU A 148 5.93 21.74 -9.18
N THR A 149 4.86 21.30 -9.85
CA THR A 149 4.75 21.43 -11.32
C THR A 149 3.97 22.64 -11.76
N GLY A 150 3.18 23.25 -10.86
CA GLY A 150 2.20 24.29 -11.20
C GLY A 150 1.08 23.79 -12.12
N ARG A 151 0.79 22.47 -12.10
CA ARG A 151 -0.21 21.83 -12.95
C ARG A 151 -1.25 21.13 -12.07
N THR A 152 -2.48 21.14 -12.51
CA THR A 152 -3.55 20.33 -11.93
C THR A 152 -3.66 19.00 -12.67
N PHE A 153 -3.73 17.89 -11.95
CA PHE A 153 -3.96 16.58 -12.52
C PHE A 153 -5.46 16.29 -12.61
N THR A 154 -5.89 15.78 -13.73
CA THR A 154 -7.32 15.50 -14.02
C THR A 154 -7.66 14.02 -13.96
N SER A 155 -6.65 13.15 -13.86
CA SER A 155 -6.84 11.70 -13.75
C SER A 155 -5.58 11.02 -13.23
N LEU A 156 -5.76 9.82 -12.68
CA LEU A 156 -4.72 8.90 -12.27
C LEU A 156 -4.71 7.66 -13.16
N ASN A 157 -3.52 7.13 -13.45
CA ASN A 157 -3.40 5.84 -14.09
C ASN A 157 -2.61 4.90 -13.18
N VAL A 158 -3.22 3.79 -12.79
CA VAL A 158 -2.59 2.74 -11.98
C VAL A 158 -2.32 1.54 -12.88
N VAL A 159 -1.07 1.13 -12.98
CA VAL A 159 -0.63 -0.01 -13.80
C VAL A 159 0.14 -1.02 -12.96
N GLY A 160 0.33 -2.22 -13.47
CA GLY A 160 1.00 -3.29 -12.76
C GLY A 160 0.07 -4.00 -11.77
N GLY A 161 0.62 -4.80 -10.86
CA GLY A 161 -0.15 -5.60 -9.90
C GLY A 161 -1.10 -4.78 -9.02
N GLY A 162 -0.76 -3.54 -8.72
CA GLY A 162 -1.61 -2.63 -7.94
C GLY A 162 -2.94 -2.28 -8.60
N SER A 163 -3.04 -2.38 -9.93
CA SER A 163 -4.28 -2.12 -10.66
C SER A 163 -5.38 -3.17 -10.40
N GLN A 164 -5.03 -4.29 -9.79
CA GLN A 164 -5.97 -5.36 -9.43
C GLN A 164 -6.68 -5.11 -8.09
N ASP A 165 -6.17 -4.18 -7.27
CA ASP A 165 -6.79 -3.84 -5.99
C ASP A 165 -7.87 -2.77 -6.19
N GLY A 166 -9.11 -3.24 -6.41
CA GLY A 166 -10.25 -2.37 -6.62
C GLY A 166 -10.60 -1.53 -5.39
N TYR A 167 -10.40 -2.07 -4.18
CA TYR A 167 -10.70 -1.34 -2.94
C TYR A 167 -9.74 -0.16 -2.74
N LEU A 168 -8.44 -0.39 -2.95
CA LEU A 168 -7.47 0.71 -2.90
C LEU A 168 -7.75 1.75 -3.99
N SER A 169 -8.15 1.32 -5.18
CA SER A 169 -8.51 2.21 -6.29
C SER A 169 -9.72 3.09 -5.95
N GLU A 170 -10.77 2.53 -5.35
CA GLU A 170 -11.95 3.27 -4.87
C GLU A 170 -11.57 4.30 -3.79
N LEU A 171 -10.78 3.91 -2.79
CA LEU A 171 -10.33 4.80 -1.73
C LEU A 171 -9.42 5.91 -2.28
N THR A 172 -8.56 5.57 -3.23
CA THR A 172 -7.63 6.53 -3.86
C THR A 172 -8.39 7.57 -4.66
N THR A 173 -9.37 7.17 -5.49
CA THR A 173 -10.14 8.14 -6.27
C THR A 173 -10.97 9.07 -5.36
N ARG A 174 -11.49 8.55 -4.24
CA ARG A 174 -12.19 9.38 -3.23
C ARG A 174 -11.23 10.38 -2.56
N ALA A 175 -10.05 9.91 -2.15
CA ALA A 175 -9.06 10.76 -1.47
C ALA A 175 -8.48 11.84 -2.40
N CYS A 176 -8.30 11.53 -3.69
CA CYS A 176 -7.72 12.45 -4.67
C CYS A 176 -8.77 13.36 -5.33
N GLY A 177 -10.05 12.98 -5.32
CA GLY A 177 -11.13 13.74 -5.96
C GLY A 177 -11.07 13.73 -7.49
N ILE A 178 -10.28 12.85 -8.10
CA ILE A 178 -10.13 12.73 -9.55
C ILE A 178 -10.32 11.28 -10.01
N PRO A 179 -10.79 11.03 -11.24
CA PRO A 179 -10.97 9.69 -11.75
C PRO A 179 -9.65 8.91 -11.81
N LEU A 180 -9.76 7.60 -11.59
CA LEU A 180 -8.64 6.66 -11.61
C LEU A 180 -8.92 5.56 -12.63
N TYR A 181 -7.93 5.30 -13.49
CA TYR A 181 -7.93 4.25 -14.49
C TYR A 181 -6.96 3.14 -14.05
N ALA A 182 -7.49 1.97 -13.74
CA ALA A 182 -6.72 0.82 -13.27
C ALA A 182 -6.53 -0.21 -14.39
N GLY A 183 -5.26 -0.45 -14.76
CA GLY A 183 -4.84 -1.37 -15.82
C GLY A 183 -4.02 -0.69 -16.91
N PRO A 184 -3.38 -1.48 -17.76
CA PRO A 184 -3.24 -2.94 -17.68
C PRO A 184 -2.27 -3.41 -16.60
N THR A 185 -2.45 -4.66 -16.14
CA THR A 185 -1.57 -5.27 -15.12
C THR A 185 -0.12 -5.37 -15.59
N GLU A 186 0.10 -5.72 -16.84
CA GLU A 186 1.42 -5.90 -17.44
C GLU A 186 1.94 -4.62 -18.14
N GLY A 187 1.67 -3.45 -17.55
CA GLY A 187 1.98 -2.15 -18.16
C GLY A 187 3.44 -1.97 -18.58
N THR A 188 4.41 -2.51 -17.84
CA THR A 188 5.84 -2.42 -18.17
C THR A 188 6.20 -3.27 -19.40
N ALA A 189 5.72 -4.50 -19.46
CA ALA A 189 5.95 -5.40 -20.59
C ALA A 189 5.30 -4.85 -21.86
N LEU A 190 4.05 -4.36 -21.73
CA LEU A 190 3.32 -3.70 -22.82
C LEU A 190 4.05 -2.44 -23.30
N GLY A 191 4.59 -1.63 -22.39
CA GLY A 191 5.35 -0.45 -22.75
C GLY A 191 6.61 -0.76 -23.56
N ASN A 192 7.33 -1.82 -23.21
CA ASN A 192 8.51 -2.29 -23.96
C ASN A 192 8.13 -2.79 -25.35
N LEU A 193 7.09 -3.63 -25.44
CA LEU A 193 6.58 -4.14 -26.72
C LEU A 193 6.11 -2.99 -27.60
N ALA A 194 5.41 -2.05 -27.01
CA ALA A 194 4.89 -0.85 -27.63
C ALA A 194 5.94 -0.03 -28.39
N VAL A 195 7.09 0.20 -27.76
CA VAL A 195 8.20 0.96 -28.39
C VAL A 195 8.74 0.21 -29.61
N GLN A 196 8.81 -1.13 -29.55
CA GLN A 196 9.25 -1.95 -30.69
C GLN A 196 8.24 -1.91 -31.83
N MET A 197 6.94 -2.02 -31.51
CA MET A 197 5.87 -1.94 -32.53
C MET A 197 5.83 -0.59 -33.26
N ILE A 198 6.11 0.51 -32.56
CA ILE A 198 6.24 1.84 -33.18
C ILE A 198 7.50 1.88 -34.08
N ALA A 199 8.62 1.32 -33.60
CA ALA A 199 9.86 1.28 -34.39
C ALA A 199 9.72 0.46 -35.68
N ASP A 200 8.90 -0.60 -35.64
CA ASP A 200 8.58 -1.44 -36.80
C ASP A 200 7.47 -0.87 -37.70
N GLY A 201 6.94 0.31 -37.36
CA GLY A 201 5.92 1.03 -38.15
C GLY A 201 4.51 0.43 -38.04
N LEU A 202 4.23 -0.38 -37.02
CA LEU A 202 2.90 -0.95 -36.77
C LEU A 202 1.94 0.09 -36.16
N PHE A 203 2.47 1.10 -35.50
CA PHE A 203 1.75 2.26 -34.97
C PHE A 203 2.49 3.55 -35.32
N ASP A 204 1.75 4.57 -35.66
CA ASP A 204 2.31 5.86 -36.06
C ASP A 204 2.79 6.69 -34.84
N SER A 205 2.19 6.46 -33.69
CA SER A 205 2.48 7.24 -32.48
C SER A 205 2.21 6.47 -31.18
N VAL A 206 2.78 7.00 -30.08
CA VAL A 206 2.45 6.56 -28.71
C VAL A 206 0.96 6.77 -28.39
N ALA A 207 0.32 7.78 -28.99
CA ALA A 207 -1.09 8.06 -28.75
C ALA A 207 -1.97 6.96 -29.34
N ASP A 208 -1.72 6.56 -30.59
CA ASP A 208 -2.46 5.49 -31.28
C ASP A 208 -2.30 4.17 -30.57
N LEU A 209 -1.08 3.87 -30.13
CA LEU A 209 -0.81 2.68 -29.35
C LEU A 209 -1.55 2.68 -28.02
N ARG A 210 -1.60 3.80 -27.28
CA ARG A 210 -2.35 3.91 -26.01
C ARG A 210 -3.83 3.68 -26.21
N THR A 211 -4.40 4.17 -27.28
CA THR A 211 -5.80 3.92 -27.66
C THR A 211 -6.02 2.42 -27.88
N ASN A 212 -5.16 1.78 -28.64
CA ASN A 212 -5.24 0.35 -28.91
C ASN A 212 -5.09 -0.49 -27.63
N ILE A 213 -4.18 -0.12 -26.73
CA ILE A 213 -4.03 -0.79 -25.42
C ILE A 213 -5.31 -0.63 -24.59
N ALA A 214 -5.89 0.56 -24.54
CA ALA A 214 -7.11 0.80 -23.78
C ALA A 214 -8.30 0.00 -24.30
N GLU A 215 -8.39 -0.21 -25.62
CA GLU A 215 -9.42 -1.03 -26.27
C GLU A 215 -9.16 -2.54 -26.13
N SER A 216 -7.89 -2.95 -26.08
CA SER A 216 -7.50 -4.38 -26.06
C SER A 216 -7.42 -4.98 -24.67
N PHE A 217 -7.20 -4.16 -23.65
CA PHE A 217 -7.05 -4.59 -22.26
C PHE A 217 -8.15 -4.00 -21.40
N ASN A 218 -8.59 -4.79 -20.41
CA ASN A 218 -9.60 -4.32 -19.47
C ASN A 218 -8.99 -3.25 -18.53
N VAL A 219 -9.31 -1.98 -18.82
CA VAL A 219 -9.01 -0.84 -17.94
C VAL A 219 -10.30 -0.50 -17.19
N VAL A 220 -10.23 -0.59 -15.86
CA VAL A 220 -11.38 -0.26 -14.99
C VAL A 220 -11.29 1.20 -14.60
N GLU A 221 -12.38 1.92 -14.76
CA GLU A 221 -12.50 3.32 -14.39
C GLU A 221 -13.21 3.45 -13.04
N TYR A 222 -12.62 4.23 -12.12
CA TYR A 222 -13.18 4.55 -10.81
C TYR A 222 -13.43 6.04 -10.71
N HIS A 223 -14.60 6.42 -10.20
CA HIS A 223 -15.00 7.81 -9.96
C HIS A 223 -15.24 8.06 -8.48
N ALA A 224 -14.95 9.27 -8.02
CA ALA A 224 -15.42 9.71 -6.72
C ALA A 224 -16.94 9.90 -6.79
N ASN A 225 -17.71 9.01 -6.16
CA ASN A 225 -19.16 9.17 -6.09
C ASN A 225 -19.49 10.34 -5.14
N GLU A 226 -20.24 11.32 -5.61
CA GLU A 226 -20.68 12.48 -4.82
C GLU A 226 -21.63 12.10 -3.65
N GLU A 227 -22.23 10.92 -3.67
CA GLU A 227 -23.27 10.50 -2.70
C GLU A 227 -22.73 9.99 -1.34
N GLN A 228 -21.41 9.96 -1.12
CA GLN A 228 -20.83 9.42 0.12
C GLN A 228 -19.93 10.41 0.87
N LEU A 229 -20.12 11.70 0.66
CA LEU A 229 -19.51 12.78 1.45
C LEU A 229 -20.43 13.26 2.58
N GLY A 230 -21.25 12.37 3.13
CA GLY A 230 -22.12 12.61 4.28
C GLY A 230 -21.54 12.02 5.55
#